data_70504f65639764fa93f81587e261f3fe
#
_entry.id   70504f65639764fa93f81587e261f3fe
#
_cell.length_a   1.000
_cell.length_b   1.000
_cell.length_c   1.000
_cell.angle_alpha   90.00
_cell.angle_beta   90.00
_cell.angle_gamma   90.00
#
_symmetry.space_group_name_H-M   'P 1'
#
loop_
_entity.id
_entity.type
_entity.pdbx_description
1 polymer ?
#
loop_
_entity_poly.entity_id
_entity_poly.type
_entity_poly.pdbx_seq_one_letter_code
_entity_poly.pdbx_strand_id
1 'polypeptide(L)'
;MGLSAGVQRHRFATGVVITGLFLVPLAMSKAAEQRNWLSTPAPRQKPAQQTTPALTAACPAPANPDPLLGPRTKMPGRWIGRTQAAANLSIVVMAGHADSQGIGSSGTPGYAVDKRRLAPMQAGIRDELFWNRQVQAAVVRLGTSRGLTIRSYTPPSITILDDDNPGTNWSRAKAWSARGEYILEIHFDAYRPHGFGSGLIPAINRPLNSVDESLGQAFGRFPRNFRGGLGGPRRGIGILEIAMLEPPLEDKLRDQATRSQTVNCLAERVVDALVKGVS
;
A
#
# COMPACT_ATOMS: atom_id res chain seq x y z
N MET A 1 41.92 2.84 42.49
CA MET A 1 40.84 2.11 43.18
C MET A 1 39.96 1.49 42.10
N GLY A 2 40.12 0.19 41.97
CA GLY A 2 39.40 -0.61 40.96
C GLY A 2 38.17 -1.27 41.57
N LEU A 3 37.24 -1.65 40.69
CA LEU A 3 36.17 -2.66 40.88
C LEU A 3 35.79 -3.10 39.47
N SER A 4 36.24 -4.18 39.00
CA SER A 4 35.83 -5.58 39.02
C SER A 4 34.52 -5.82 38.23
N ALA A 5 34.69 -6.38 37.04
CA ALA A 5 33.66 -6.90 36.16
C ALA A 5 33.20 -8.28 36.66
N GLY A 6 31.89 -8.47 36.84
CA GLY A 6 31.25 -9.76 37.09
C GLY A 6 30.71 -10.38 35.82
N VAL A 7 31.36 -11.43 35.34
CA VAL A 7 30.89 -12.28 34.24
C VAL A 7 29.95 -13.34 34.81
N GLN A 8 28.69 -13.33 34.42
CA GLN A 8 27.70 -14.35 34.79
C GLN A 8 27.55 -15.36 33.64
N ARG A 9 28.07 -16.56 33.85
CA ARG A 9 27.96 -17.72 32.96
C ARG A 9 26.63 -18.43 33.22
N HIS A 10 25.76 -18.52 32.24
CA HIS A 10 24.61 -19.42 32.29
C HIS A 10 24.95 -20.77 31.65
N ARG A 11 24.67 -21.80 32.44
CA ARG A 11 24.92 -23.22 32.16
C ARG A 11 23.91 -23.76 31.19
N PHE A 12 24.38 -24.56 30.22
CA PHE A 12 23.58 -25.38 29.33
C PHE A 12 22.95 -26.55 30.08
N ALA A 13 21.64 -26.73 29.96
CA ALA A 13 20.95 -27.93 30.43
C ALA A 13 20.72 -28.84 29.20
N THR A 14 21.27 -30.03 29.30
CA THR A 14 21.15 -31.11 28.28
C THR A 14 19.78 -31.78 28.44
N GLY A 15 18.91 -31.64 27.45
CA GLY A 15 17.60 -32.32 27.39
C GLY A 15 17.70 -33.60 26.54
N VAL A 16 17.24 -34.69 27.16
CA VAL A 16 17.22 -36.05 26.61
C VAL A 16 16.15 -36.18 25.50
N VAL A 17 16.55 -36.73 24.35
CA VAL A 17 15.64 -37.11 23.25
C VAL A 17 15.07 -38.48 23.52
N ILE A 18 13.75 -38.59 23.69
CA ILE A 18 13.02 -39.86 23.72
C ILE A 18 12.39 -40.12 22.36
N THR A 19 12.91 -41.09 21.65
CA THR A 19 12.39 -41.57 20.36
C THR A 19 11.23 -42.55 20.61
N GLY A 20 9.99 -42.07 20.37
CA GLY A 20 8.79 -42.94 20.42
C GLY A 20 8.49 -43.51 19.03
N LEU A 21 8.64 -44.82 18.86
CA LEU A 21 8.20 -45.57 17.68
C LEU A 21 6.67 -45.75 17.75
N PHE A 22 5.92 -45.16 16.82
CA PHE A 22 4.50 -45.47 16.63
C PHE A 22 4.34 -46.44 15.46
N LEU A 23 3.90 -47.67 15.80
CA LEU A 23 3.43 -48.70 14.86
C LEU A 23 2.04 -48.30 14.36
N VAL A 24 1.89 -48.14 13.05
CA VAL A 24 0.60 -47.92 12.37
C VAL A 24 0.08 -49.26 11.90
N PRO A 25 -1.14 -49.71 12.27
CA PRO A 25 -1.73 -50.95 11.72
C PRO A 25 -2.27 -50.71 10.30
N LEU A 26 -1.90 -51.61 9.40
CA LEU A 26 -2.48 -51.71 8.05
C LEU A 26 -3.95 -52.17 8.16
N ALA A 27 -4.89 -51.33 7.79
CA ALA A 27 -6.28 -51.71 7.57
C ALA A 27 -6.50 -52.03 6.10
N MET A 28 -6.83 -53.27 5.80
CA MET A 28 -7.23 -53.73 4.47
C MET A 28 -8.56 -53.10 4.05
N SER A 29 -8.54 -52.41 2.93
CA SER A 29 -9.71 -51.82 2.29
C SER A 29 -10.46 -52.86 1.48
N LYS A 30 -11.75 -53.07 1.78
CA LYS A 30 -12.69 -53.84 0.97
C LYS A 30 -13.06 -53.02 -0.29
N ALA A 31 -12.98 -53.67 -1.44
CA ALA A 31 -13.45 -53.16 -2.72
C ALA A 31 -14.94 -52.80 -2.65
N ALA A 32 -15.28 -51.58 -2.97
CA ALA A 32 -16.64 -51.09 -3.14
C ALA A 32 -16.99 -51.00 -4.62
N GLU A 33 -18.10 -51.63 -4.94
CA GLU A 33 -18.77 -51.75 -6.23
C GLU A 33 -18.93 -50.42 -6.96
N GLN A 34 -18.48 -50.37 -8.20
CA GLN A 34 -18.74 -49.25 -9.14
C GLN A 34 -20.21 -49.27 -9.53
N ARG A 35 -21.03 -48.37 -9.01
CA ARG A 35 -22.34 -48.01 -9.57
C ARG A 35 -22.17 -46.96 -10.64
N ASN A 36 -22.40 -47.40 -11.88
CA ASN A 36 -22.52 -46.51 -13.06
C ASN A 36 -23.75 -45.58 -12.90
N TRP A 37 -23.51 -44.33 -12.52
CA TRP A 37 -24.51 -43.28 -12.65
C TRP A 37 -24.33 -42.63 -14.01
N LEU A 38 -25.29 -42.88 -14.89
CA LEU A 38 -25.44 -42.13 -16.15
C LEU A 38 -25.58 -40.65 -15.82
N SER A 39 -24.50 -39.89 -16.06
CA SER A 39 -24.50 -38.43 -15.88
C SER A 39 -25.41 -37.81 -16.90
N THR A 40 -26.55 -37.33 -16.48
CA THR A 40 -27.37 -36.38 -17.26
C THR A 40 -26.54 -35.11 -17.42
N PRO A 41 -26.33 -34.59 -18.67
CA PRO A 41 -25.59 -33.36 -18.85
C PRO A 41 -26.33 -32.22 -18.19
N ALA A 42 -25.64 -31.51 -17.28
CA ALA A 42 -26.16 -30.28 -16.66
C ALA A 42 -26.53 -29.25 -17.74
N PRO A 43 -27.64 -28.52 -17.58
CA PRO A 43 -28.02 -27.48 -18.54
C PRO A 43 -26.89 -26.45 -18.65
N ARG A 44 -26.44 -26.22 -19.89
CA ARG A 44 -25.45 -25.18 -20.23
C ARG A 44 -25.98 -23.85 -19.74
N GLN A 45 -25.44 -23.31 -18.66
CA GLN A 45 -25.70 -21.95 -18.23
C GLN A 45 -25.19 -21.03 -19.35
N LYS A 46 -26.10 -20.21 -19.89
CA LYS A 46 -25.71 -19.10 -20.77
C LYS A 46 -24.69 -18.24 -20.04
N PRO A 47 -23.59 -17.81 -20.71
CA PRO A 47 -22.66 -16.87 -20.10
C PRO A 47 -23.46 -15.66 -19.65
N ALA A 48 -23.31 -15.29 -18.38
CA ALA A 48 -23.87 -14.05 -17.86
C ALA A 48 -23.38 -12.92 -18.76
N GLN A 49 -24.31 -12.20 -19.37
CA GLN A 49 -24.02 -10.98 -20.11
C GLN A 49 -23.28 -10.07 -19.14
N GLN A 50 -22.00 -9.81 -19.42
CA GLN A 50 -21.26 -8.75 -18.77
C GLN A 50 -22.01 -7.45 -19.10
N THR A 51 -22.78 -6.97 -18.15
CA THR A 51 -23.36 -5.63 -18.21
C THR A 51 -22.20 -4.66 -18.36
N THR A 52 -22.13 -3.99 -19.51
CA THR A 52 -21.25 -2.87 -19.76
C THR A 52 -21.36 -1.92 -18.56
N PRO A 53 -20.25 -1.56 -17.88
CA PRO A 53 -20.34 -0.63 -16.77
C PRO A 53 -21.03 0.64 -17.26
N ALA A 54 -22.03 1.10 -16.51
CA ALA A 54 -22.67 2.39 -16.76
C ALA A 54 -21.58 3.45 -16.93
N LEU A 55 -21.78 4.39 -17.85
CA LEU A 55 -20.91 5.56 -18.05
C LEU A 55 -20.52 6.13 -16.70
N THR A 56 -19.25 5.92 -16.30
CA THR A 56 -18.74 6.39 -15.04
C THR A 56 -18.75 7.91 -15.07
N ALA A 57 -19.36 8.53 -14.07
CA ALA A 57 -19.33 9.99 -13.93
C ALA A 57 -17.88 10.47 -14.00
N ALA A 58 -17.65 11.60 -14.72
CA ALA A 58 -16.31 12.16 -14.85
C ALA A 58 -15.70 12.45 -13.46
N CYS A 59 -14.41 12.20 -13.33
CA CYS A 59 -13.71 12.50 -12.08
C CYS A 59 -13.66 14.02 -11.83
N PRO A 60 -13.81 14.47 -10.57
CA PRO A 60 -13.74 15.89 -10.24
C PRO A 60 -12.41 16.49 -10.69
N ALA A 61 -12.46 17.65 -11.36
CA ALA A 61 -11.26 18.40 -11.73
C ALA A 61 -10.53 18.92 -10.47
N PRO A 62 -9.19 19.07 -10.53
CA PRO A 62 -8.43 19.71 -9.46
C PRO A 62 -8.93 21.13 -9.17
N ALA A 63 -9.13 21.44 -7.88
CA ALA A 63 -9.51 22.75 -7.39
C ALA A 63 -8.85 23.02 -6.02
N ASN A 64 -9.12 24.16 -5.40
CA ASN A 64 -8.67 24.46 -4.05
C ASN A 64 -9.81 25.10 -3.24
N PRO A 65 -10.40 24.37 -2.23
CA PRO A 65 -10.07 22.99 -1.86
C PRO A 65 -10.46 21.99 -2.96
N ASP A 66 -9.70 20.91 -3.05
CA ASP A 66 -9.95 19.87 -4.05
C ASP A 66 -11.18 19.03 -3.65
N PRO A 67 -12.19 18.88 -4.53
CA PRO A 67 -13.43 18.18 -4.21
C PRO A 67 -13.26 16.66 -4.05
N LEU A 68 -12.13 16.10 -4.51
CA LEU A 68 -11.77 14.70 -4.37
C LEU A 68 -10.81 14.49 -3.20
N LEU A 69 -9.72 15.26 -3.15
CA LEU A 69 -8.62 15.06 -2.21
C LEU A 69 -8.83 15.82 -0.89
N GLY A 70 -9.70 16.82 -0.86
CA GLY A 70 -9.82 17.74 0.27
C GLY A 70 -8.66 18.73 0.35
N PRO A 71 -8.25 19.17 1.56
CA PRO A 71 -7.21 20.17 1.73
C PRO A 71 -5.83 19.58 1.42
N ARG A 72 -5.00 20.40 0.77
CA ARG A 72 -3.57 20.14 0.64
C ARG A 72 -2.87 20.31 1.98
N THR A 73 -1.65 19.80 2.07
CA THR A 73 -0.87 19.87 3.30
C THR A 73 -0.77 21.28 3.88
N LYS A 74 -1.05 21.38 5.19
CA LYS A 74 -0.87 22.62 5.97
C LYS A 74 0.59 22.96 6.24
N MET A 75 1.53 22.08 5.84
CA MET A 75 2.98 22.30 5.92
C MET A 75 3.60 22.27 4.52
N PRO A 76 3.46 23.34 3.70
CA PRO A 76 3.91 23.30 2.31
C PRO A 76 5.43 23.33 2.19
N GLY A 77 5.98 22.39 1.44
CA GLY A 77 7.39 22.36 1.01
C GLY A 77 7.65 23.28 -0.17
N ARG A 78 8.90 23.76 -0.28
CA ARG A 78 9.34 24.71 -1.34
C ARG A 78 10.28 24.08 -2.36
N TRP A 79 10.46 22.75 -2.34
CA TRP A 79 11.33 22.07 -3.29
C TRP A 79 10.74 22.04 -4.71
N ILE A 80 11.62 21.89 -5.69
CA ILE A 80 11.29 21.76 -7.11
C ILE A 80 12.05 20.55 -7.66
N GLY A 81 11.37 19.68 -8.39
CA GLY A 81 11.95 18.55 -9.12
C GLY A 81 12.41 19.02 -10.51
N ARG A 82 13.70 19.34 -10.65
CA ARG A 82 14.26 19.94 -11.87
C ARG A 82 14.87 18.94 -12.85
N THR A 83 15.24 17.76 -12.36
CA THR A 83 15.84 16.73 -13.20
C THR A 83 14.76 16.07 -14.04
N GLN A 84 14.93 16.00 -15.35
CA GLN A 84 14.00 15.26 -16.21
C GLN A 84 14.08 13.76 -15.89
N ALA A 85 12.94 13.11 -15.68
CA ALA A 85 12.87 11.67 -15.57
C ALA A 85 13.01 11.01 -16.95
N ALA A 86 13.60 9.82 -16.99
CA ALA A 86 13.66 9.06 -18.24
C ALA A 86 12.25 8.64 -18.68
N ALA A 87 11.96 8.71 -19.98
CA ALA A 87 10.65 8.31 -20.52
C ALA A 87 10.29 6.83 -20.25
N ASN A 88 11.29 5.98 -20.08
CA ASN A 88 11.15 4.56 -19.74
C ASN A 88 11.40 4.27 -18.26
N LEU A 89 11.27 5.28 -17.38
CA LEU A 89 11.48 5.14 -15.94
C LEU A 89 10.63 4.00 -15.37
N SER A 90 11.27 3.03 -14.73
CA SER A 90 10.56 1.98 -14.00
C SER A 90 9.99 2.53 -12.70
N ILE A 91 8.68 2.36 -12.51
CA ILE A 91 7.95 2.84 -11.34
C ILE A 91 7.46 1.64 -10.53
N VAL A 92 7.76 1.64 -9.24
CA VAL A 92 7.22 0.66 -8.28
C VAL A 92 6.24 1.35 -7.36
N VAL A 93 5.01 0.86 -7.34
CA VAL A 93 3.96 1.37 -6.44
C VAL A 93 3.80 0.40 -5.26
N MET A 94 3.90 0.93 -4.05
CA MET A 94 3.74 0.20 -2.80
C MET A 94 2.51 0.71 -2.06
N ALA A 95 1.89 -0.15 -1.27
CA ALA A 95 0.89 0.27 -0.29
C ALA A 95 1.61 0.55 1.04
N GLY A 96 1.41 1.72 1.60
CA GLY A 96 1.93 2.09 2.91
C GLY A 96 1.40 1.16 4.01
N HIS A 97 2.22 0.89 5.02
CA HIS A 97 1.88 0.03 6.15
C HIS A 97 1.58 -1.44 5.79
N ALA A 98 2.00 -1.89 4.60
CA ALA A 98 1.68 -3.25 4.13
C ALA A 98 2.40 -4.35 4.93
N ASP A 99 3.46 -4.01 5.66
CA ASP A 99 4.29 -4.90 6.46
C ASP A 99 4.36 -4.55 7.95
N SER A 100 3.58 -3.53 8.40
CA SER A 100 3.66 -3.02 9.78
C SER A 100 2.34 -3.12 10.57
N GLN A 101 1.43 -4.01 10.18
CA GLN A 101 0.17 -4.19 10.90
C GLN A 101 0.39 -4.83 12.27
N GLY A 102 -0.37 -4.38 13.28
CA GLY A 102 -0.29 -4.89 14.64
C GLY A 102 0.92 -4.42 15.47
N ILE A 103 1.77 -3.56 14.89
CA ILE A 103 2.91 -2.93 15.59
C ILE A 103 2.78 -1.41 15.54
N GLY A 104 3.68 -0.69 16.21
CA GLY A 104 3.73 0.77 16.12
C GLY A 104 3.82 1.24 14.67
N SER A 105 3.12 2.31 14.32
CA SER A 105 3.07 2.86 12.96
C SER A 105 2.29 2.02 11.95
N SER A 106 1.25 1.31 12.37
CA SER A 106 0.38 0.49 11.50
C SER A 106 -0.56 1.31 10.59
N GLY A 107 -0.45 2.63 10.58
CA GLY A 107 -1.34 3.52 9.84
C GLY A 107 -2.58 3.97 10.62
N THR A 108 -3.43 4.80 9.98
CA THR A 108 -4.66 5.27 10.61
C THR A 108 -5.81 4.26 10.50
N PRO A 109 -6.64 4.12 11.53
CA PRO A 109 -7.89 3.36 11.42
C PRO A 109 -8.95 4.06 10.56
N GLY A 110 -8.73 5.35 10.20
CA GLY A 110 -9.73 6.21 9.59
C GLY A 110 -10.70 6.81 10.59
N TYR A 111 -11.38 7.91 10.20
CA TYR A 111 -12.35 8.60 11.02
C TYR A 111 -13.58 7.73 11.33
N ALA A 112 -14.05 6.95 10.36
CA ALA A 112 -15.23 6.11 10.51
C ALA A 112 -15.04 5.04 11.59
N VAL A 113 -13.88 4.40 11.64
CA VAL A 113 -13.58 3.38 12.66
C VAL A 113 -13.33 4.04 14.03
N ASP A 114 -12.49 5.07 14.08
CA ASP A 114 -12.09 5.66 15.36
C ASP A 114 -13.19 6.52 15.99
N LYS A 115 -13.82 7.41 15.22
CA LYS A 115 -14.81 8.38 15.76
C LYS A 115 -16.25 7.90 15.68
N ARG A 116 -16.62 7.20 14.60
CA ARG A 116 -17.99 6.70 14.42
C ARG A 116 -18.19 5.26 14.88
N ARG A 117 -17.11 4.57 15.33
CA ARG A 117 -17.15 3.19 15.84
C ARG A 117 -17.67 2.17 14.81
N LEU A 118 -17.48 2.45 13.53
CA LEU A 118 -17.83 1.48 12.50
C LEU A 118 -16.80 0.34 12.45
N ALA A 119 -17.21 -0.81 11.94
CA ALA A 119 -16.29 -1.92 11.71
C ALA A 119 -15.20 -1.51 10.69
N PRO A 120 -13.95 -2.00 10.83
CA PRO A 120 -12.93 -1.80 9.81
C PRO A 120 -13.36 -2.46 8.49
N MET A 121 -12.83 -1.94 7.37
CA MET A 121 -13.11 -2.49 6.05
C MET A 121 -12.67 -3.96 5.90
N GLN A 122 -11.64 -4.34 6.63
CA GLN A 122 -11.14 -5.72 6.72
C GLN A 122 -10.61 -5.98 8.13
N ALA A 123 -11.02 -7.08 8.73
CA ALA A 123 -10.51 -7.51 10.04
C ALA A 123 -8.98 -7.74 9.98
N GLY A 124 -8.29 -7.35 11.05
CA GLY A 124 -6.84 -7.59 11.21
C GLY A 124 -5.93 -6.55 10.56
N ILE A 125 -6.46 -5.57 9.83
CA ILE A 125 -5.68 -4.46 9.27
C ILE A 125 -6.38 -3.12 9.51
N ARG A 126 -5.60 -2.03 9.44
CA ARG A 126 -6.14 -0.67 9.46
C ARG A 126 -6.81 -0.32 8.13
N ASP A 127 -7.82 0.55 8.17
CA ASP A 127 -8.53 1.01 6.96
C ASP A 127 -7.58 1.71 6.00
N GLU A 128 -6.57 2.43 6.48
CA GLU A 128 -5.55 3.01 5.61
C GLU A 128 -4.89 1.95 4.73
N LEU A 129 -4.41 0.84 5.29
CA LEU A 129 -3.81 -0.23 4.46
C LEU A 129 -4.81 -0.82 3.47
N PHE A 130 -6.06 -1.00 3.89
CA PHE A 130 -7.11 -1.50 2.98
C PHE A 130 -7.24 -0.58 1.75
N TRP A 131 -7.35 0.72 1.96
CA TRP A 131 -7.49 1.69 0.88
C TRP A 131 -6.21 1.90 0.08
N ASN A 132 -5.05 1.90 0.73
CA ASN A 132 -3.74 1.95 0.06
C ASN A 132 -3.62 0.84 -0.98
N ARG A 133 -4.02 -0.39 -0.66
CA ARG A 133 -4.02 -1.54 -1.57
C ARG A 133 -4.99 -1.37 -2.73
N GLN A 134 -6.19 -0.85 -2.48
CA GLN A 134 -7.18 -0.62 -3.54
C GLN A 134 -6.67 0.43 -4.54
N VAL A 135 -6.12 1.53 -4.05
CA VAL A 135 -5.57 2.59 -4.92
C VAL A 135 -4.31 2.11 -5.62
N GLN A 136 -3.39 1.42 -4.94
CA GLN A 136 -2.20 0.80 -5.56
C GLN A 136 -2.57 -0.06 -6.77
N ALA A 137 -3.52 -0.96 -6.61
CA ALA A 137 -3.97 -1.85 -7.69
C ALA A 137 -4.57 -1.07 -8.86
N ALA A 138 -5.38 -0.04 -8.59
CA ALA A 138 -5.97 0.81 -9.61
C ALA A 138 -4.91 1.66 -10.34
N VAL A 139 -3.93 2.22 -9.61
CA VAL A 139 -2.81 3.00 -10.19
C VAL A 139 -1.97 2.13 -11.12
N VAL A 140 -1.63 0.91 -10.72
CA VAL A 140 -0.83 0.01 -11.56
C VAL A 140 -1.61 -0.39 -12.81
N ARG A 141 -2.89 -0.78 -12.67
CA ARG A 141 -3.75 -1.13 -13.81
C ARG A 141 -3.87 0.02 -14.83
N LEU A 142 -4.20 1.22 -14.36
CA LEU A 142 -4.36 2.40 -15.21
C LEU A 142 -3.02 2.87 -15.78
N GLY A 143 -1.95 2.86 -14.99
CA GLY A 143 -0.61 3.24 -15.45
C GLY A 143 -0.11 2.33 -16.56
N THR A 144 -0.30 1.00 -16.42
CA THR A 144 0.01 0.03 -17.47
C THR A 144 -0.80 0.30 -18.75
N SER A 145 -2.10 0.57 -18.64
CA SER A 145 -2.93 0.88 -19.81
C SER A 145 -2.54 2.19 -20.51
N ARG A 146 -1.83 3.08 -19.82
CA ARG A 146 -1.29 4.33 -20.36
C ARG A 146 0.18 4.24 -20.78
N GLY A 147 0.75 3.04 -20.83
CA GLY A 147 2.09 2.79 -21.34
C GLY A 147 3.23 3.06 -20.33
N LEU A 148 2.93 3.27 -19.04
CA LEU A 148 3.97 3.39 -18.02
C LEU A 148 4.64 2.03 -17.76
N THR A 149 5.95 2.04 -17.55
CA THR A 149 6.69 0.90 -17.01
C THR A 149 6.47 0.85 -15.49
N ILE A 150 5.35 0.26 -15.08
CA ILE A 150 4.85 0.33 -13.70
C ILE A 150 4.48 -1.06 -13.17
N ARG A 151 4.77 -1.31 -11.90
CA ARG A 151 4.40 -2.53 -11.18
C ARG A 151 4.09 -2.26 -9.72
N SER A 152 3.39 -3.18 -9.07
CA SER A 152 3.21 -3.18 -7.61
C SER A 152 4.27 -4.03 -6.91
N TYR A 153 4.41 -3.78 -5.60
CA TYR A 153 5.04 -4.70 -4.66
C TYR A 153 4.11 -4.95 -3.48
N THR A 154 4.10 -6.21 -3.02
CA THR A 154 3.39 -6.62 -1.80
C THR A 154 4.34 -7.41 -0.92
N PRO A 155 4.57 -7.01 0.34
CA PRO A 155 5.37 -7.77 1.30
C PRO A 155 4.80 -9.17 1.53
N PRO A 156 5.65 -10.16 1.88
CA PRO A 156 5.21 -11.55 2.12
C PRO A 156 4.39 -11.72 3.41
N SER A 157 4.43 -10.75 4.32
CA SER A 157 3.64 -10.71 5.54
C SER A 157 3.14 -9.30 5.81
N ILE A 158 1.95 -9.20 6.42
CA ILE A 158 1.41 -7.92 6.88
C ILE A 158 2.09 -7.38 8.15
N THR A 159 2.91 -8.22 8.80
CA THR A 159 3.69 -7.86 9.99
C THR A 159 5.10 -8.43 9.84
N ILE A 160 6.08 -7.54 9.73
CA ILE A 160 7.50 -7.87 9.72
C ILE A 160 8.16 -6.97 10.76
N LEU A 161 8.70 -7.58 11.83
CA LEU A 161 9.24 -6.84 12.98
C LEU A 161 10.62 -6.23 12.72
N ASP A 162 11.39 -6.83 11.83
CA ASP A 162 12.72 -6.38 11.47
C ASP A 162 12.66 -5.48 10.23
N ASP A 163 12.93 -4.20 10.40
CA ASP A 163 12.93 -3.20 9.32
C ASP A 163 13.96 -3.49 8.21
N ASP A 164 15.04 -4.23 8.52
CA ASP A 164 16.07 -4.62 7.57
C ASP A 164 15.77 -5.97 6.87
N ASN A 165 14.68 -6.64 7.25
CA ASN A 165 14.24 -7.84 6.54
C ASN A 165 14.05 -7.54 5.04
N PRO A 166 14.63 -8.35 4.13
CA PRO A 166 14.58 -8.09 2.68
C PRO A 166 13.15 -8.12 2.08
N GLY A 167 12.16 -8.61 2.83
CA GLY A 167 10.76 -8.60 2.44
C GLY A 167 9.98 -7.35 2.82
N THR A 168 10.58 -6.36 3.50
CA THR A 168 9.89 -5.11 3.84
C THR A 168 9.78 -4.17 2.64
N ASN A 169 8.78 -3.27 2.65
CA ASN A 169 8.70 -2.15 1.73
C ASN A 169 10.02 -1.36 1.73
N TRP A 170 10.56 -1.09 2.91
CA TRP A 170 11.75 -0.28 3.08
C TRP A 170 13.02 -0.91 2.47
N SER A 171 13.26 -2.18 2.73
CA SER A 171 14.44 -2.88 2.19
C SER A 171 14.34 -3.04 0.67
N ARG A 172 13.14 -3.34 0.14
CA ARG A 172 12.91 -3.39 -1.31
C ARG A 172 13.08 -2.04 -1.97
N ALA A 173 12.49 -1.00 -1.39
CA ALA A 173 12.63 0.36 -1.87
C ALA A 173 14.09 0.81 -1.95
N LYS A 174 14.86 0.59 -0.89
CA LYS A 174 16.30 0.90 -0.86
C LYS A 174 17.05 0.22 -2.00
N ALA A 175 16.80 -1.09 -2.22
CA ALA A 175 17.46 -1.86 -3.26
C ALA A 175 17.06 -1.40 -4.68
N TRP A 176 15.79 -1.10 -4.92
CA TRP A 176 15.29 -0.68 -6.23
C TRP A 176 15.62 0.79 -6.54
N SER A 177 15.49 1.68 -5.57
CA SER A 177 15.91 3.08 -5.72
C SER A 177 17.40 3.20 -6.06
N ALA A 178 18.25 2.34 -5.48
CA ALA A 178 19.68 2.29 -5.81
C ALA A 178 19.95 1.85 -7.26
N ARG A 179 18.99 1.19 -7.92
CA ARG A 179 19.05 0.84 -9.36
C ARG A 179 18.39 1.87 -10.28
N GLY A 180 17.97 3.01 -9.71
CA GLY A 180 17.35 4.10 -10.47
C GLY A 180 15.84 3.96 -10.68
N GLU A 181 15.18 2.98 -10.03
CA GLU A 181 13.73 2.87 -10.09
C GLU A 181 13.06 3.96 -9.24
N TYR A 182 11.91 4.46 -9.66
CA TYR A 182 11.10 5.41 -8.89
C TYR A 182 10.16 4.65 -7.97
N ILE A 183 10.26 4.87 -6.67
CA ILE A 183 9.45 4.20 -5.67
C ILE A 183 8.39 5.15 -5.14
N LEU A 184 7.13 4.80 -5.33
CA LEU A 184 5.96 5.53 -4.85
C LEU A 184 5.21 4.69 -3.82
N GLU A 185 5.06 5.18 -2.62
CA GLU A 185 4.27 4.54 -1.59
C GLU A 185 2.97 5.32 -1.37
N ILE A 186 1.84 4.64 -1.51
CA ILE A 186 0.50 5.21 -1.37
C ILE A 186 0.10 5.18 0.10
N HIS A 187 -0.31 6.33 0.61
CA HIS A 187 -0.83 6.53 1.96
C HIS A 187 -2.12 7.33 1.96
N PHE A 188 -2.88 7.20 3.03
CA PHE A 188 -3.89 8.16 3.44
C PHE A 188 -3.48 8.76 4.77
N ASP A 189 -3.43 10.08 4.83
CA ASP A 189 -3.09 10.79 6.06
C ASP A 189 -4.20 10.61 7.11
N ALA A 190 -3.86 10.82 8.37
CA ALA A 190 -4.82 10.79 9.46
C ALA A 190 -5.91 11.86 9.26
N TYR A 191 -7.06 11.65 9.92
CA TYR A 191 -8.14 12.64 9.96
C TYR A 191 -7.82 13.79 10.93
N ARG A 192 -8.57 14.89 10.84
CA ARG A 192 -8.44 16.04 11.75
C ARG A 192 -8.69 15.69 13.23
N PRO A 193 -7.96 16.31 14.17
CA PRO A 193 -7.01 17.43 14.00
C PRO A 193 -5.57 16.98 13.67
N HIS A 194 -5.30 15.67 13.60
CA HIS A 194 -3.96 15.09 13.52
C HIS A 194 -3.38 15.10 12.09
N GLY A 195 -4.23 14.99 11.07
CA GLY A 195 -3.84 14.99 9.68
C GLY A 195 -3.28 16.33 9.20
N PHE A 196 -2.42 16.25 8.21
CA PHE A 196 -1.76 17.39 7.57
C PHE A 196 -2.37 17.74 6.22
N GLY A 197 -3.03 16.80 5.55
CA GLY A 197 -3.62 16.95 4.23
C GLY A 197 -2.86 16.21 3.12
N SER A 198 -3.32 16.36 1.87
CA SER A 198 -2.70 15.68 0.72
C SER A 198 -1.34 16.28 0.36
N GLY A 199 -0.44 15.43 -0.20
CA GLY A 199 0.84 15.88 -0.72
C GLY A 199 1.90 14.80 -0.84
N LEU A 200 2.95 15.08 -1.59
CA LEU A 200 4.12 14.22 -1.70
C LEU A 200 5.16 14.60 -0.63
N ILE A 201 5.58 13.63 0.17
CA ILE A 201 6.80 13.67 0.98
C ILE A 201 7.89 13.04 0.12
N PRO A 202 8.80 13.82 -0.49
CA PRO A 202 9.71 13.29 -1.51
C PRO A 202 10.86 12.50 -0.89
N ALA A 203 11.45 11.61 -1.67
CA ALA A 203 12.69 10.95 -1.31
C ALA A 203 13.81 11.98 -1.01
N ILE A 204 14.67 11.68 -0.03
CA ILE A 204 15.77 12.58 0.38
C ILE A 204 17.15 12.07 -0.02
N ASN A 205 17.27 10.82 -0.42
CA ASN A 205 18.53 10.17 -0.79
C ASN A 205 18.88 10.28 -2.29
N ARG A 206 18.06 10.98 -3.09
CA ARG A 206 18.27 11.22 -4.51
C ARG A 206 17.87 12.66 -4.90
N PRO A 207 18.35 13.19 -6.06
CA PRO A 207 17.79 14.38 -6.66
C PRO A 207 16.30 14.22 -6.97
N LEU A 208 15.54 15.30 -6.82
CA LEU A 208 14.13 15.33 -7.19
C LEU A 208 13.99 15.52 -8.70
N ASN A 209 13.09 14.76 -9.31
CA ASN A 209 12.86 14.78 -10.74
C ASN A 209 11.46 15.30 -11.12
N SER A 210 11.18 15.31 -12.42
CA SER A 210 9.89 15.76 -12.99
C SER A 210 8.70 14.95 -12.49
N VAL A 211 8.87 13.68 -12.08
CA VAL A 211 7.80 12.87 -11.46
C VAL A 211 7.48 13.41 -10.07
N ASP A 212 8.50 13.68 -9.23
CA ASP A 212 8.29 14.33 -7.93
C ASP A 212 7.58 15.67 -8.11
N GLU A 213 8.03 16.47 -9.10
CA GLU A 213 7.44 17.78 -9.40
C GLU A 213 5.97 17.68 -9.78
N SER A 214 5.63 16.75 -10.67
CA SER A 214 4.28 16.54 -11.16
C SER A 214 3.33 16.05 -10.06
N LEU A 215 3.78 15.09 -9.24
CA LEU A 215 3.03 14.63 -8.05
C LEU A 215 2.84 15.76 -7.04
N GLY A 216 3.89 16.56 -6.79
CA GLY A 216 3.82 17.72 -5.92
C GLY A 216 2.86 18.81 -6.43
N GLN A 217 2.75 18.99 -7.73
CA GLN A 217 1.75 19.89 -8.34
C GLN A 217 0.33 19.36 -8.18
N ALA A 218 0.12 18.06 -8.40
CA ALA A 218 -1.19 17.43 -8.35
C ALA A 218 -1.75 17.35 -6.92
N PHE A 219 -0.93 16.98 -5.92
CA PHE A 219 -1.37 16.66 -4.57
C PHE A 219 -0.96 17.71 -3.52
N GLY A 220 0.08 18.46 -3.76
CA GLY A 220 0.76 19.31 -2.77
C GLY A 220 2.16 18.79 -2.45
N ARG A 221 2.95 19.59 -1.75
CA ARG A 221 4.33 19.27 -1.38
C ARG A 221 4.50 19.33 0.12
N PHE A 222 4.96 18.26 0.74
CA PHE A 222 5.50 18.33 2.10
C PHE A 222 6.96 18.79 2.08
N PRO A 223 7.51 19.33 3.19
CA PRO A 223 8.94 19.59 3.30
C PRO A 223 9.75 18.31 3.09
N ARG A 224 10.91 18.40 2.43
CA ARG A 224 11.82 17.23 2.25
C ARG A 224 12.20 16.56 3.58
N ASN A 225 12.38 17.38 4.62
CA ASN A 225 12.71 16.89 5.96
C ASN A 225 11.49 16.87 6.87
N PHE A 226 10.34 16.46 6.33
CA PHE A 226 9.11 16.35 7.12
C PHE A 226 9.33 15.49 8.36
N ARG A 227 8.95 16.00 9.54
CA ARG A 227 9.17 15.36 10.86
C ARG A 227 10.62 14.92 11.10
N GLY A 228 11.62 15.70 10.66
CA GLY A 228 13.03 15.37 10.81
C GLY A 228 13.56 14.32 9.82
N GLY A 229 12.76 13.93 8.86
CA GLY A 229 13.09 12.92 7.83
C GLY A 229 12.62 11.52 8.21
N LEU A 230 11.60 11.07 7.50
CA LEU A 230 11.00 9.74 7.69
C LEU A 230 11.90 8.62 7.14
N GLY A 231 11.69 7.40 7.63
CA GLY A 231 12.44 6.21 7.24
C GLY A 231 12.30 5.84 5.76
N GLY A 232 11.09 5.92 5.21
CA GLY A 232 10.81 5.65 3.80
C GLY A 232 11.56 6.60 2.85
N PRO A 233 11.44 7.95 2.99
CA PRO A 233 12.19 8.92 2.21
C PRO A 233 13.71 8.75 2.25
N ARG A 234 14.27 8.32 3.39
CA ARG A 234 15.70 7.98 3.51
C ARG A 234 16.11 6.75 2.71
N ARG A 235 15.15 5.90 2.36
CA ARG A 235 15.32 4.67 1.57
C ARG A 235 14.89 4.82 0.10
N GLY A 236 14.59 6.04 -0.34
CA GLY A 236 14.25 6.36 -1.73
C GLY A 236 12.77 6.34 -2.06
N ILE A 237 11.90 6.21 -1.07
CA ILE A 237 10.45 6.25 -1.24
C ILE A 237 9.96 7.69 -1.32
N GLY A 238 9.17 8.01 -2.37
CA GLY A 238 8.24 9.12 -2.33
C GLY A 238 6.96 8.65 -1.65
N ILE A 239 6.64 9.19 -0.46
CA ILE A 239 5.39 8.90 0.24
C ILE A 239 4.32 9.86 -0.27
N LEU A 240 3.27 9.31 -0.87
CA LEU A 240 2.14 10.10 -1.35
C LEU A 240 0.97 9.98 -0.37
N GLU A 241 0.79 11.01 0.44
CA GLU A 241 -0.43 11.20 1.20
C GLU A 241 -1.52 11.68 0.23
N ILE A 242 -2.38 10.74 -0.20
CA ILE A 242 -3.41 11.05 -1.21
C ILE A 242 -4.40 12.07 -0.67
N ALA A 243 -4.90 11.84 0.55
CA ALA A 243 -5.86 12.67 1.24
C ALA A 243 -5.93 12.27 2.71
N MET A 244 -6.61 13.05 3.54
CA MET A 244 -6.98 12.62 4.88
C MET A 244 -8.10 11.56 4.82
N LEU A 245 -7.98 10.49 5.62
CA LEU A 245 -9.00 9.44 5.69
C LEU A 245 -10.14 9.87 6.63
N GLU A 246 -10.96 10.80 6.12
CA GLU A 246 -12.10 11.39 6.81
C GLU A 246 -13.22 11.77 5.83
N PRO A 247 -14.45 12.10 6.31
CA PRO A 247 -15.51 12.63 5.45
C PRO A 247 -15.10 13.93 4.72
N PRO A 248 -15.57 14.16 3.50
CA PRO A 248 -16.53 13.34 2.74
C PRO A 248 -15.89 12.20 1.95
N LEU A 249 -14.55 12.14 1.83
CA LEU A 249 -13.85 11.13 1.02
C LEU A 249 -14.06 9.71 1.59
N GLU A 250 -13.85 9.53 2.89
CA GLU A 250 -13.99 8.22 3.52
C GLU A 250 -15.42 7.67 3.38
N ASP A 251 -16.45 8.53 3.45
CA ASP A 251 -17.83 8.12 3.23
C ASP A 251 -18.03 7.55 1.83
N LYS A 252 -17.49 8.24 0.79
CA LYS A 252 -17.54 7.77 -0.60
C LYS A 252 -16.76 6.48 -0.83
N LEU A 253 -15.63 6.29 -0.13
CA LEU A 253 -14.85 5.06 -0.20
C LEU A 253 -15.58 3.89 0.47
N ARG A 254 -16.30 4.12 1.55
CA ARG A 254 -17.02 3.08 2.29
C ARG A 254 -18.36 2.71 1.65
N ASP A 255 -18.99 3.63 0.93
CA ASP A 255 -20.25 3.38 0.21
C ASP A 255 -20.03 2.51 -1.02
N GLN A 256 -20.77 1.40 -1.13
CA GLN A 256 -20.65 0.45 -2.25
C GLN A 256 -20.97 1.07 -3.60
N ALA A 257 -21.90 2.02 -3.66
CA ALA A 257 -22.33 2.66 -4.90
C ALA A 257 -21.25 3.60 -5.48
N THR A 258 -20.45 4.24 -4.62
CA THR A 258 -19.46 5.26 -5.02
C THR A 258 -18.01 4.80 -4.93
N ARG A 259 -17.74 3.71 -4.20
CA ARG A 259 -16.40 3.19 -3.91
C ARG A 259 -15.52 3.04 -5.14
N SER A 260 -15.99 2.26 -6.10
CA SER A 260 -15.20 1.94 -7.31
C SER A 260 -14.85 3.19 -8.09
N GLN A 261 -15.81 4.09 -8.25
CA GLN A 261 -15.60 5.38 -8.92
C GLN A 261 -14.61 6.24 -8.17
N THR A 262 -14.74 6.33 -6.83
CA THR A 262 -13.85 7.13 -5.98
C THR A 262 -12.40 6.62 -6.07
N VAL A 263 -12.18 5.30 -5.92
CA VAL A 263 -10.85 4.68 -6.06
C VAL A 263 -10.25 4.93 -7.45
N ASN A 264 -11.07 4.80 -8.51
CA ASN A 264 -10.59 5.07 -9.87
C ASN A 264 -10.21 6.54 -10.05
N CYS A 265 -10.99 7.50 -9.57
CA CYS A 265 -10.64 8.91 -9.66
C CYS A 265 -9.36 9.28 -8.90
N LEU A 266 -9.13 8.69 -7.71
CA LEU A 266 -7.87 8.84 -6.99
C LEU A 266 -6.70 8.30 -7.82
N ALA A 267 -6.86 7.11 -8.39
CA ALA A 267 -5.84 6.47 -9.21
C ALA A 267 -5.57 7.24 -10.51
N GLU A 268 -6.60 7.75 -11.18
CA GLU A 268 -6.44 8.61 -12.37
C GLU A 268 -5.61 9.84 -12.04
N ARG A 269 -5.87 10.52 -10.93
CA ARG A 269 -5.08 11.69 -10.51
C ARG A 269 -3.60 11.35 -10.30
N VAL A 270 -3.31 10.17 -9.72
CA VAL A 270 -1.93 9.68 -9.56
C VAL A 270 -1.30 9.39 -10.91
N VAL A 271 -1.99 8.66 -11.78
CA VAL A 271 -1.47 8.24 -13.09
C VAL A 271 -1.26 9.45 -14.01
N ASP A 272 -2.18 10.42 -14.02
CA ASP A 272 -2.00 11.67 -14.78
C ASP A 272 -0.71 12.40 -14.37
N ALA A 273 -0.44 12.47 -13.06
CA ALA A 273 0.79 13.06 -12.55
C ALA A 273 2.03 12.24 -12.94
N LEU A 274 1.95 10.90 -12.89
CA LEU A 274 3.07 10.03 -13.30
C LEU A 274 3.37 10.17 -14.80
N VAL A 275 2.34 10.10 -15.66
CA VAL A 275 2.48 10.30 -17.12
C VAL A 275 3.11 11.65 -17.43
N LYS A 276 2.57 12.73 -16.84
CA LYS A 276 3.14 14.09 -17.01
C LYS A 276 4.58 14.18 -16.54
N GLY A 277 4.96 13.41 -15.51
CA GLY A 277 6.30 13.47 -14.94
C GLY A 277 7.37 12.72 -15.75
N VAL A 278 6.97 11.71 -16.55
CA VAL A 278 7.89 10.93 -17.42
C VAL A 278 7.88 11.42 -18.89
N SER A 279 7.03 12.39 -19.24
CA SER A 279 6.87 12.97 -20.59
C SER A 279 7.97 13.96 -20.97
#